data_9b0257cba561e6a070d16e4ca50f5042
#
_entry.id   9b0257cba561e6a070d16e4ca50f5042
#
_cell.length_a   1.000
_cell.length_b   1.000
_cell.length_c   1.000
_cell.angle_alpha   90.00
_cell.angle_beta   90.00
_cell.angle_gamma   90.00
#
_symmetry.space_group_name_H-M   'P 1'
#
loop_
_entity.id
_entity.type
_entity.pdbx_description
1 polymer ?
#
loop_
_entity_poly.entity_id
_entity_poly.type
_entity_poly.pdbx_seq_one_letter_code
_entity_poly.pdbx_strand_id
1 'polypeptide(L)'
;MSFNKVMLTAVAALVAFLIVGCSSKVEIPANPSVSAPTRVMLKEKVNVYLKGVGSGTTFTVDFGDGSPVVEAVTPSAAVHAYSESADWKISVSSDALDEDFTKTIRCYPLEALSSAQRNFKDPSYKKIWVMTHRAHTTDKSVPENSISAVKAAIASGADALECDTHRTKDGQIVICHDLSINRTTTGTGDIPSLTLEQIKSYKLLDRNGNPTNETMPTLEEFLKACRGKIYVDLDYSPRTASTAEVMAVVEKLGMMEQVWFYCNSVEKCREVLAISLRAHAYTWATAYEPLKGLEGPYFVQYCYSPTSGSTSIGTAVRDGMLCSVCMLSVLNNKIPEYDVDGAQLDELITTFPDVKMIMTDAPEKLIKALSERGRR
;
A
#
# COMPACT_ATOMS: atom_id res chain seq x y z
N MET A 1 5.04 66.99 -11.86
CA MET A 1 3.72 67.24 -11.30
C MET A 1 2.75 66.26 -11.93
N SER A 2 2.09 65.47 -11.11
CA SER A 2 0.80 64.81 -11.41
C SER A 2 0.78 63.60 -12.35
N PHE A 3 1.28 62.46 -11.89
CA PHE A 3 0.92 61.14 -12.42
C PHE A 3 0.40 60.18 -11.32
N ASN A 4 0.44 60.59 -10.04
CA ASN A 4 0.12 59.74 -8.91
C ASN A 4 -1.28 59.94 -8.31
N LYS A 5 -2.16 60.82 -8.87
CA LYS A 5 -3.52 61.02 -8.34
C LYS A 5 -4.64 60.32 -9.11
N VAL A 6 -4.37 59.85 -10.32
CA VAL A 6 -5.41 59.16 -11.15
C VAL A 6 -5.44 57.66 -10.87
N MET A 7 -4.35 57.04 -10.38
CA MET A 7 -4.31 55.62 -10.07
C MET A 7 -4.94 55.23 -8.72
N LEU A 8 -5.00 56.18 -7.75
CA LEU A 8 -5.58 55.88 -6.43
C LEU A 8 -7.13 55.87 -6.43
N THR A 9 -7.76 56.60 -7.37
CA THR A 9 -9.22 56.64 -7.49
C THR A 9 -9.79 55.46 -8.25
N ALA A 10 -9.03 54.83 -9.13
CA ALA A 10 -9.45 53.63 -9.86
C ALA A 10 -9.39 52.34 -9.01
N VAL A 11 -8.45 52.27 -8.07
CA VAL A 11 -8.28 51.10 -7.17
C VAL A 11 -9.34 51.13 -6.05
N ALA A 12 -9.74 52.32 -5.56
CA ALA A 12 -10.77 52.43 -4.57
C ALA A 12 -12.20 52.12 -5.12
N ALA A 13 -12.44 52.40 -6.40
CA ALA A 13 -13.70 52.03 -7.05
C ALA A 13 -13.82 50.55 -7.37
N LEU A 14 -12.68 49.83 -7.61
CA LEU A 14 -12.69 48.40 -7.88
C LEU A 14 -12.84 47.55 -6.60
N VAL A 15 -12.38 48.05 -5.45
CA VAL A 15 -12.52 47.37 -4.15
C VAL A 15 -13.92 47.57 -3.56
N ALA A 16 -14.60 48.68 -3.87
CA ALA A 16 -15.99 48.94 -3.42
C ALA A 16 -17.02 48.13 -4.22
N PHE A 17 -16.71 47.65 -5.44
CA PHE A 17 -17.61 46.80 -6.24
C PHE A 17 -17.54 45.32 -5.92
N LEU A 18 -16.52 44.88 -5.13
CA LEU A 18 -16.34 43.49 -4.73
C LEU A 18 -16.97 43.13 -3.36
N ILE A 19 -17.60 44.09 -2.68
CA ILE A 19 -18.22 43.88 -1.36
C ILE A 19 -19.77 43.94 -1.40
N VAL A 20 -20.35 44.32 -2.53
CA VAL A 20 -21.82 44.31 -2.69
C VAL A 20 -22.20 43.28 -3.72
N GLY A 21 -22.45 42.08 -3.27
CA GLY A 21 -23.14 41.07 -4.09
C GLY A 21 -22.43 39.73 -4.21
N CYS A 22 -22.33 39.02 -3.12
CA CYS A 22 -22.37 37.56 -3.17
C CYS A 22 -22.92 37.00 -1.85
N SER A 23 -24.16 37.29 -1.54
CA SER A 23 -25.01 36.36 -0.83
C SER A 23 -25.75 35.52 -1.87
N SER A 24 -25.05 34.98 -2.86
CA SER A 24 -25.54 33.80 -3.53
C SER A 24 -25.42 32.69 -2.49
N LYS A 25 -26.54 32.35 -1.83
CA LYS A 25 -26.71 31.02 -1.27
C LYS A 25 -26.22 30.09 -2.36
N VAL A 26 -25.11 29.41 -2.12
CA VAL A 26 -24.73 28.23 -2.91
C VAL A 26 -25.91 27.30 -2.64
N GLU A 27 -26.88 27.27 -3.55
CA GLU A 27 -27.90 26.22 -3.54
C GLU A 27 -27.11 24.92 -3.77
N ILE A 28 -26.87 24.21 -2.70
CA ILE A 28 -26.38 22.83 -2.75
C ILE A 28 -27.48 22.08 -3.51
N PRO A 29 -27.17 21.45 -4.66
CA PRO A 29 -28.20 20.71 -5.37
C PRO A 29 -28.81 19.69 -4.40
N ALA A 30 -30.13 19.80 -4.21
CA ALA A 30 -30.87 18.95 -3.28
C ALA A 30 -31.03 17.54 -3.82
N ASN A 31 -29.93 16.76 -3.81
CA ASN A 31 -29.98 15.32 -3.94
C ASN A 31 -29.11 14.73 -2.84
N PRO A 32 -29.69 14.38 -1.68
CA PRO A 32 -29.00 13.65 -0.64
C PRO A 32 -28.35 12.38 -1.20
N SER A 33 -27.13 12.10 -0.80
CA SER A 33 -26.41 10.90 -1.22
C SER A 33 -25.55 10.37 -0.11
N VAL A 34 -25.32 9.05 -0.11
CA VAL A 34 -24.47 8.37 0.87
C VAL A 34 -23.16 7.96 0.21
N SER A 35 -22.06 8.39 0.84
CA SER A 35 -20.71 7.96 0.46
C SER A 35 -20.20 6.93 1.48
N ALA A 36 -19.97 5.71 1.03
CA ALA A 36 -19.41 4.62 1.82
C ALA A 36 -18.50 3.75 0.93
N PRO A 37 -17.44 3.13 1.48
CA PRO A 37 -16.60 2.19 0.74
C PRO A 37 -17.43 0.97 0.28
N THR A 38 -16.94 0.25 -0.72
CA THR A 38 -17.49 -1.05 -1.14
C THR A 38 -16.70 -2.23 -0.61
N ARG A 39 -15.45 -1.98 -0.18
CA ARG A 39 -14.50 -2.96 0.29
C ARG A 39 -13.64 -2.36 1.38
N VAL A 40 -13.33 -3.15 2.39
CA VAL A 40 -12.45 -2.78 3.51
C VAL A 40 -11.69 -4.00 3.99
N MET A 41 -10.59 -3.78 4.70
CA MET A 41 -9.87 -4.82 5.43
C MET A 41 -10.42 -4.94 6.86
N LEU A 42 -10.15 -6.06 7.51
CA LEU A 42 -10.50 -6.26 8.91
C LEU A 42 -9.87 -5.15 9.77
N LYS A 43 -10.64 -4.59 10.71
CA LYS A 43 -10.24 -3.47 11.58
C LYS A 43 -9.88 -2.16 10.86
N GLU A 44 -10.12 -2.05 9.54
CA GLU A 44 -10.03 -0.79 8.82
C GLU A 44 -11.17 0.15 9.24
N LYS A 45 -10.86 1.45 9.40
CA LYS A 45 -11.91 2.45 9.68
C LYS A 45 -12.80 2.65 8.46
N VAL A 46 -14.06 2.31 8.62
CA VAL A 46 -15.14 2.58 7.65
C VAL A 46 -15.73 3.94 7.95
N ASN A 47 -15.63 4.87 7.00
CA ASN A 47 -16.24 6.19 7.12
C ASN A 47 -17.45 6.25 6.21
N VAL A 48 -18.63 6.54 6.77
CA VAL A 48 -19.89 6.74 6.02
C VAL A 48 -20.31 8.19 6.18
N TYR A 49 -20.53 8.86 5.05
CA TYR A 49 -20.92 10.27 5.00
C TYR A 49 -22.29 10.43 4.35
N LEU A 50 -23.13 11.29 4.93
CA LEU A 50 -24.29 11.85 4.26
C LEU A 50 -23.87 13.16 3.57
N LYS A 51 -24.10 13.25 2.26
CA LYS A 51 -23.72 14.38 1.40
C LYS A 51 -24.94 14.99 0.72
N GLY A 52 -24.82 16.23 0.21
CA GLY A 52 -25.90 16.93 -0.49
C GLY A 52 -26.98 17.46 0.44
N VAL A 53 -26.70 17.58 1.74
CA VAL A 53 -27.60 18.10 2.77
C VAL A 53 -26.93 19.24 3.55
N GLY A 54 -27.68 19.99 4.31
CA GLY A 54 -27.19 21.09 5.15
C GLY A 54 -26.23 20.61 6.23
N SER A 55 -25.29 21.48 6.66
CA SER A 55 -24.50 21.25 7.86
C SER A 55 -25.40 21.16 9.10
N GLY A 56 -25.12 20.24 10.02
CA GLY A 56 -25.95 20.00 11.20
C GLY A 56 -27.06 18.97 10.99
N THR A 57 -27.17 18.35 9.80
CA THR A 57 -28.13 17.26 9.55
C THR A 57 -27.66 15.99 10.26
N THR A 58 -28.53 15.43 11.12
CA THR A 58 -28.29 14.16 11.80
C THR A 58 -28.61 12.97 10.89
N PHE A 59 -27.80 11.92 10.97
CA PHE A 59 -28.05 10.65 10.32
C PHE A 59 -27.51 9.50 11.18
N THR A 60 -28.06 8.32 10.99
CA THR A 60 -27.65 7.10 11.69
C THR A 60 -27.18 6.04 10.71
N VAL A 61 -26.25 5.20 11.13
CA VAL A 61 -25.74 4.07 10.35
C VAL A 61 -25.77 2.79 11.17
N ASP A 62 -26.55 1.83 10.71
CA ASP A 62 -26.43 0.44 11.10
C ASP A 62 -25.38 -0.22 10.20
N PHE A 63 -24.29 -0.72 10.77
CA PHE A 63 -23.21 -1.36 10.03
C PHE A 63 -23.46 -2.84 9.72
N GLY A 64 -24.57 -3.39 10.17
CA GLY A 64 -25.07 -4.72 9.80
C GLY A 64 -24.36 -5.89 10.46
N ASP A 65 -23.41 -5.64 11.37
CA ASP A 65 -22.61 -6.67 12.08
C ASP A 65 -23.10 -6.91 13.53
N GLY A 66 -24.25 -6.35 13.89
CA GLY A 66 -24.82 -6.44 15.24
C GLY A 66 -24.21 -5.44 16.24
N SER A 67 -23.27 -4.58 15.82
CA SER A 67 -22.78 -3.48 16.66
C SER A 67 -23.87 -2.41 16.85
N PRO A 68 -23.78 -1.55 17.89
CA PRO A 68 -24.71 -0.44 18.06
C PRO A 68 -24.74 0.49 16.84
N VAL A 69 -25.94 0.99 16.52
CA VAL A 69 -26.12 2.02 15.50
C VAL A 69 -25.30 3.25 15.85
N VAL A 70 -24.61 3.82 14.86
CA VAL A 70 -23.77 5.00 15.03
C VAL A 70 -24.51 6.24 14.53
N GLU A 71 -24.70 7.22 15.41
CA GLU A 71 -25.21 8.53 15.05
C GLU A 71 -24.06 9.46 14.66
N ALA A 72 -24.27 10.27 13.62
CA ALA A 72 -23.35 11.32 13.18
C ALA A 72 -24.10 12.55 12.70
N VAL A 73 -23.39 13.68 12.68
CA VAL A 73 -23.91 14.98 12.24
C VAL A 73 -23.02 15.52 11.13
N THR A 74 -23.62 15.94 10.01
CA THR A 74 -22.88 16.47 8.86
C THR A 74 -22.10 17.73 9.24
N PRO A 75 -20.84 17.89 8.80
CA PRO A 75 -20.14 17.13 7.77
C PRO A 75 -19.36 15.90 8.30
N SER A 76 -19.47 15.52 9.58
CA SER A 76 -18.76 14.40 10.16
C SER A 76 -19.23 13.06 9.60
N ALA A 77 -18.34 12.04 9.62
CA ALA A 77 -18.68 10.68 9.25
C ALA A 77 -19.23 9.88 10.45
N ALA A 78 -20.11 8.95 10.19
CA ALA A 78 -20.27 7.78 11.07
C ALA A 78 -19.08 6.84 10.84
N VAL A 79 -18.42 6.41 11.92
CA VAL A 79 -17.17 5.63 11.86
C VAL A 79 -17.32 4.30 12.55
N HIS A 80 -16.90 3.24 11.88
CA HIS A 80 -16.92 1.86 12.40
C HIS A 80 -15.66 1.09 11.95
N ALA A 81 -15.40 -0.07 12.57
CA ALA A 81 -14.39 -1.01 12.12
C ALA A 81 -14.85 -2.44 12.42
N TYR A 82 -14.99 -3.23 11.37
CA TYR A 82 -15.42 -4.62 11.51
C TYR A 82 -14.40 -5.48 12.22
N SER A 83 -14.86 -6.32 13.16
CA SER A 83 -14.03 -7.30 13.87
C SER A 83 -14.04 -8.67 13.19
N GLU A 84 -14.96 -8.90 12.25
CA GLU A 84 -15.12 -10.16 11.51
C GLU A 84 -15.21 -9.90 10.00
N SER A 85 -14.74 -10.86 9.20
CA SER A 85 -14.79 -10.78 7.75
C SER A 85 -16.11 -11.36 7.23
N ALA A 86 -16.86 -10.51 6.52
CA ALA A 86 -18.11 -10.90 5.85
C ALA A 86 -18.50 -9.86 4.80
N ASP A 87 -19.59 -10.12 4.10
CA ASP A 87 -20.30 -9.13 3.30
C ASP A 87 -21.39 -8.49 4.19
N TRP A 88 -21.13 -7.28 4.70
CA TRP A 88 -22.00 -6.57 5.62
C TRP A 88 -22.93 -5.63 4.86
N LYS A 89 -24.25 -5.73 5.13
CA LYS A 89 -25.24 -4.81 4.57
C LYS A 89 -25.46 -3.66 5.54
N ILE A 90 -24.95 -2.48 5.20
CA ILE A 90 -25.20 -1.25 5.96
C ILE A 90 -26.56 -0.66 5.61
N SER A 91 -27.18 0.03 6.58
CA SER A 91 -28.33 0.91 6.38
C SER A 91 -28.06 2.29 6.93
N VAL A 92 -28.40 3.32 6.17
CA VAL A 92 -28.24 4.73 6.55
C VAL A 92 -29.60 5.40 6.54
N SER A 93 -30.01 5.96 7.69
CA SER A 93 -31.30 6.63 7.88
C SER A 93 -31.09 8.09 8.25
N SER A 94 -31.93 8.98 7.73
CA SER A 94 -31.99 10.41 8.06
C SER A 94 -33.31 10.99 7.58
N ASP A 95 -33.86 12.00 8.28
CA ASP A 95 -35.02 12.76 7.82
C ASP A 95 -34.77 13.51 6.50
N ALA A 96 -33.52 13.61 6.07
CA ALA A 96 -33.13 14.23 4.79
C ALA A 96 -33.13 13.23 3.62
N LEU A 97 -33.40 11.94 3.84
CA LEU A 97 -33.52 10.88 2.84
C LEU A 97 -34.98 10.52 2.64
N ASP A 98 -35.40 10.33 1.39
CA ASP A 98 -36.78 9.87 1.10
C ASP A 98 -37.01 8.41 1.56
N GLU A 99 -35.94 7.63 1.58
CA GLU A 99 -35.91 6.24 2.06
C GLU A 99 -34.53 5.88 2.61
N ASP A 100 -34.43 4.85 3.43
CA ASP A 100 -33.17 4.36 3.95
C ASP A 100 -32.26 3.90 2.82
N PHE A 101 -31.02 4.40 2.83
CA PHE A 101 -30.01 3.95 1.89
C PHE A 101 -29.37 2.65 2.38
N THR A 102 -29.28 1.65 1.50
CA THR A 102 -28.59 0.38 1.83
C THR A 102 -27.46 0.09 0.88
N LYS A 103 -26.37 -0.49 1.38
CA LYS A 103 -25.19 -0.88 0.60
C LYS A 103 -24.50 -2.07 1.22
N THR A 104 -23.96 -2.97 0.39
CA THR A 104 -23.08 -4.04 0.88
C THR A 104 -21.63 -3.57 0.91
N ILE A 105 -20.96 -3.76 2.05
CA ILE A 105 -19.53 -3.57 2.23
C ILE A 105 -18.90 -4.94 2.42
N ARG A 106 -17.96 -5.30 1.56
CA ARG A 106 -17.17 -6.53 1.73
C ARG A 106 -15.99 -6.26 2.66
N CYS A 107 -15.96 -6.94 3.82
CA CYS A 107 -14.83 -6.96 4.72
C CYS A 107 -13.97 -8.21 4.46
N TYR A 108 -12.72 -8.00 4.10
CA TYR A 108 -11.76 -9.08 3.87
C TYR A 108 -11.11 -9.57 5.18
N PRO A 109 -10.66 -10.85 5.26
CA PRO A 109 -10.09 -11.42 6.47
C PRO A 109 -8.70 -10.89 6.84
N LEU A 110 -7.96 -10.27 5.90
CA LEU A 110 -6.67 -9.66 6.19
C LEU A 110 -6.87 -8.41 7.04
N GLU A 111 -6.13 -8.28 8.13
CA GLU A 111 -6.16 -7.09 8.98
C GLU A 111 -5.66 -5.86 8.22
N ALA A 112 -6.27 -4.68 8.45
CA ALA A 112 -5.77 -3.44 7.87
C ALA A 112 -4.31 -3.18 8.29
N LEU A 113 -3.48 -2.73 7.35
CA LEU A 113 -2.06 -2.55 7.55
C LEU A 113 -1.76 -1.57 8.69
N SER A 114 -2.53 -0.48 8.80
CA SER A 114 -2.44 0.47 9.91
C SER A 114 -2.72 -0.16 11.29
N SER A 115 -3.56 -1.19 11.34
CA SER A 115 -3.83 -1.96 12.56
C SER A 115 -2.69 -2.93 12.87
N ALA A 116 -2.28 -3.71 11.86
CA ALA A 116 -1.22 -4.71 12.00
C ALA A 116 0.14 -4.08 12.43
N GLN A 117 0.47 -2.91 11.87
CA GLN A 117 1.70 -2.19 12.22
C GLN A 117 1.73 -1.69 13.67
N ARG A 118 0.57 -1.45 14.30
CA ARG A 118 0.55 -1.13 15.74
C ARG A 118 1.10 -2.24 16.61
N ASN A 119 0.87 -3.50 16.20
CA ASN A 119 1.42 -4.66 16.90
C ASN A 119 2.96 -4.66 16.88
N PHE A 120 3.59 -4.15 15.82
CA PHE A 120 5.05 -4.08 15.73
C PHE A 120 5.67 -3.17 16.79
N LYS A 121 4.92 -2.18 17.30
CA LYS A 121 5.36 -1.27 18.37
C LYS A 121 5.21 -1.88 19.77
N ASP A 122 4.51 -3.00 19.89
CA ASP A 122 4.37 -3.72 21.16
C ASP A 122 5.63 -4.56 21.42
N PRO A 123 6.38 -4.32 22.53
CA PRO A 123 7.56 -5.09 22.86
C PRO A 123 7.28 -6.58 23.11
N SER A 124 6.03 -6.93 23.47
CA SER A 124 5.60 -8.31 23.66
C SER A 124 5.35 -9.05 22.34
N TYR A 125 5.15 -8.33 21.23
CA TYR A 125 4.93 -8.91 19.92
C TYR A 125 6.23 -9.49 19.35
N LYS A 126 6.35 -10.82 19.43
CA LYS A 126 7.58 -11.55 19.05
C LYS A 126 7.61 -12.01 17.60
N LYS A 127 6.45 -12.05 16.94
CA LYS A 127 6.38 -12.51 15.54
C LYS A 127 7.20 -11.62 14.61
N ILE A 128 8.02 -12.27 13.76
CA ILE A 128 8.69 -11.66 12.63
C ILE A 128 7.91 -12.02 11.37
N TRP A 129 7.50 -11.02 10.60
CA TRP A 129 6.83 -11.23 9.33
C TRP A 129 7.82 -11.66 8.27
N VAL A 130 7.36 -12.53 7.39
CA VAL A 130 8.12 -13.01 6.23
C VAL A 130 7.54 -12.39 4.98
N MET A 131 8.37 -11.67 4.24
CA MET A 131 8.07 -11.11 2.93
C MET A 131 8.81 -11.89 1.85
N THR A 132 8.13 -12.28 0.78
CA THR A 132 8.77 -12.94 -0.34
C THR A 132 9.18 -11.92 -1.39
N HIS A 133 10.44 -11.91 -1.79
CA HIS A 133 10.97 -11.06 -2.85
C HIS A 133 10.48 -11.54 -4.22
N ARG A 134 9.87 -10.66 -5.03
CA ARG A 134 9.23 -10.97 -6.33
C ARG A 134 8.23 -12.14 -6.27
N ALA A 135 7.59 -12.30 -5.11
CA ALA A 135 6.74 -13.45 -4.78
C ALA A 135 7.44 -14.81 -4.94
N HIS A 136 8.78 -14.89 -4.79
CA HIS A 136 9.54 -16.14 -4.85
C HIS A 136 9.12 -17.12 -3.75
N THR A 137 9.26 -18.40 -4.06
CA THR A 137 9.24 -19.54 -3.14
C THR A 137 10.44 -20.42 -3.42
N THR A 138 10.63 -21.48 -2.66
CA THR A 138 11.70 -22.45 -2.95
C THR A 138 11.47 -23.22 -4.27
N ASP A 139 10.23 -23.29 -4.75
CA ASP A 139 9.88 -23.91 -6.04
C ASP A 139 10.29 -23.01 -7.21
N LYS A 140 11.35 -23.39 -7.91
CA LYS A 140 11.85 -22.64 -9.08
C LYS A 140 11.05 -22.88 -10.36
N SER A 141 10.07 -23.81 -10.37
CA SER A 141 9.15 -23.97 -11.51
C SER A 141 8.08 -22.90 -11.57
N VAL A 142 7.96 -22.07 -10.52
CA VAL A 142 7.04 -20.93 -10.46
C VAL A 142 7.74 -19.67 -11.00
N PRO A 143 7.19 -19.00 -12.03
CA PRO A 143 7.73 -17.73 -12.54
C PRO A 143 7.70 -16.64 -11.46
N GLU A 144 8.76 -15.83 -11.38
CA GLU A 144 8.74 -14.63 -10.53
C GLU A 144 7.65 -13.65 -10.97
N ASN A 145 7.10 -12.85 -10.04
CA ASN A 145 6.17 -11.77 -10.36
C ASN A 145 4.92 -12.24 -11.15
N SER A 146 4.48 -13.47 -10.95
CA SER A 146 3.34 -14.10 -11.66
C SER A 146 2.14 -14.33 -10.75
N ILE A 147 1.00 -14.69 -11.35
CA ILE A 147 -0.21 -15.06 -10.59
C ILE A 147 -0.01 -16.38 -9.82
N SER A 148 0.73 -17.33 -10.41
CA SER A 148 1.10 -18.56 -9.68
C SER A 148 2.04 -18.27 -8.52
N ALA A 149 2.96 -17.31 -8.66
CA ALA A 149 3.83 -16.89 -7.57
C ALA A 149 3.03 -16.29 -6.40
N VAL A 150 2.02 -15.45 -6.66
CA VAL A 150 1.10 -14.97 -5.62
C VAL A 150 0.45 -16.14 -4.86
N LYS A 151 -0.06 -17.15 -5.59
CA LYS A 151 -0.69 -18.32 -4.99
C LYS A 151 0.31 -19.13 -4.14
N ALA A 152 1.53 -19.32 -4.64
CA ALA A 152 2.59 -20.03 -3.95
C ALA A 152 3.04 -19.27 -2.69
N ALA A 153 3.21 -17.94 -2.75
CA ALA A 153 3.53 -17.11 -1.60
C ALA A 153 2.45 -17.20 -0.50
N ILE A 154 1.16 -17.15 -0.87
CA ILE A 154 0.06 -17.36 0.08
C ILE A 154 0.12 -18.76 0.69
N ALA A 155 0.34 -19.79 -0.12
CA ALA A 155 0.40 -21.18 0.34
C ALA A 155 1.62 -21.45 1.23
N SER A 156 2.74 -20.75 1.05
CA SER A 156 3.93 -20.86 1.93
C SER A 156 3.67 -20.34 3.35
N GLY A 157 2.61 -19.55 3.56
CA GLY A 157 2.32 -18.89 4.83
C GLY A 157 3.09 -17.58 5.02
N ALA A 158 3.66 -17.00 3.97
CA ALA A 158 4.25 -15.67 4.00
C ALA A 158 3.21 -14.61 4.38
N ASP A 159 3.64 -13.57 5.11
CA ASP A 159 2.76 -12.47 5.52
C ASP A 159 2.62 -11.44 4.40
N ALA A 160 3.68 -11.24 3.64
CA ALA A 160 3.75 -10.27 2.55
C ALA A 160 4.51 -10.83 1.34
N LEU A 161 4.29 -10.22 0.19
CA LEU A 161 5.11 -10.38 -1.00
C LEU A 161 5.52 -9.03 -1.55
N GLU A 162 6.68 -8.98 -2.16
CA GLU A 162 7.16 -7.82 -2.91
C GLU A 162 6.96 -8.06 -4.41
N CYS A 163 6.72 -7.00 -5.16
CA CYS A 163 6.61 -7.01 -6.61
C CYS A 163 7.01 -5.67 -7.24
N ASP A 164 7.44 -5.74 -8.49
CA ASP A 164 7.99 -4.63 -9.24
C ASP A 164 7.08 -4.18 -10.38
N THR A 165 7.05 -2.88 -10.71
CA THR A 165 6.14 -2.36 -11.73
C THR A 165 6.84 -1.59 -12.85
N HIS A 166 6.36 -1.77 -14.07
CA HIS A 166 6.71 -0.92 -15.21
C HIS A 166 5.49 -0.49 -16.00
N ARG A 167 5.61 0.66 -16.69
CA ARG A 167 4.57 1.21 -17.56
C ARG A 167 4.87 0.85 -19.01
N THR A 168 3.86 0.28 -19.69
CA THR A 168 3.92 -0.08 -21.12
C THR A 168 3.78 1.15 -22.02
N LYS A 169 4.03 0.97 -23.32
CA LYS A 169 3.87 2.01 -24.36
C LYS A 169 2.46 2.60 -24.39
N ASP A 170 1.44 1.76 -24.20
CA ASP A 170 0.02 2.13 -24.19
C ASP A 170 -0.53 2.47 -22.80
N GLY A 171 0.36 2.70 -21.84
CA GLY A 171 0.01 3.23 -20.51
C GLY A 171 -0.52 2.23 -19.50
N GLN A 172 -0.43 0.93 -19.77
CA GLN A 172 -0.78 -0.09 -18.78
C GLN A 172 0.39 -0.32 -17.82
N ILE A 173 0.09 -0.71 -16.58
CA ILE A 173 1.13 -1.06 -15.60
C ILE A 173 1.20 -2.58 -15.52
N VAL A 174 2.39 -3.13 -15.74
CA VAL A 174 2.69 -4.56 -15.66
C VAL A 174 3.66 -4.87 -14.54
N ILE A 175 3.67 -6.12 -14.08
CA ILE A 175 4.55 -6.61 -13.01
C ILE A 175 5.79 -7.25 -13.62
N CYS A 176 6.94 -6.59 -13.44
CA CYS A 176 8.24 -7.05 -13.90
C CYS A 176 9.34 -6.29 -13.18
N HIS A 177 10.41 -6.99 -12.78
CA HIS A 177 11.57 -6.35 -12.16
C HIS A 177 12.43 -5.59 -13.17
N ASP A 178 12.77 -6.24 -14.28
CA ASP A 178 13.68 -5.68 -15.28
C ASP A 178 12.92 -4.69 -16.19
N LEU A 179 13.63 -3.70 -16.72
CA LEU A 179 13.08 -2.78 -17.72
C LEU A 179 12.67 -3.52 -19.00
N SER A 180 13.34 -4.64 -19.32
CA SER A 180 13.04 -5.48 -20.48
C SER A 180 12.37 -6.79 -20.07
N ILE A 181 11.61 -7.37 -21.01
CA ILE A 181 10.95 -8.68 -20.83
C ILE A 181 11.87 -9.87 -21.11
N ASN A 182 13.14 -9.63 -21.48
CA ASN A 182 14.03 -10.65 -22.07
C ASN A 182 14.36 -11.82 -21.14
N ARG A 183 14.53 -11.55 -19.83
CA ARG A 183 14.95 -12.57 -18.86
C ARG A 183 13.78 -13.44 -18.40
N THR A 184 12.60 -12.84 -18.30
CA THR A 184 11.45 -13.46 -17.61
C THR A 184 10.37 -13.94 -18.59
N THR A 185 10.55 -13.73 -19.90
CA THR A 185 9.58 -14.17 -20.90
C THR A 185 10.24 -14.80 -22.13
N THR A 186 9.41 -15.42 -22.99
CA THR A 186 9.85 -15.94 -24.31
C THR A 186 10.07 -14.83 -25.35
N GLY A 187 9.78 -13.57 -25.02
CA GLY A 187 9.91 -12.42 -25.90
C GLY A 187 11.15 -11.59 -25.61
N THR A 188 11.29 -10.52 -26.37
CA THR A 188 12.38 -9.53 -26.20
C THR A 188 11.85 -8.11 -26.38
N GLY A 189 12.47 -7.16 -25.71
CA GLY A 189 12.21 -5.72 -25.82
C GLY A 189 12.00 -5.04 -24.47
N ASP A 190 12.09 -3.71 -24.50
CA ASP A 190 11.88 -2.88 -23.31
C ASP A 190 10.39 -2.60 -23.12
N ILE A 191 9.89 -2.75 -21.91
CA ILE A 191 8.48 -2.61 -21.55
C ILE A 191 7.89 -1.27 -22.03
N PRO A 192 8.55 -0.10 -21.87
CA PRO A 192 8.00 1.16 -22.36
C PRO A 192 7.88 1.26 -23.89
N SER A 193 8.50 0.35 -24.64
CA SER A 193 8.43 0.29 -26.10
C SER A 193 7.37 -0.67 -26.62
N LEU A 194 6.78 -1.51 -25.76
CA LEU A 194 5.81 -2.55 -26.08
C LEU A 194 4.42 -2.19 -25.55
N THR A 195 3.39 -2.54 -26.31
CA THR A 195 2.01 -2.48 -25.82
C THR A 195 1.70 -3.68 -24.91
N LEU A 196 0.64 -3.57 -24.08
CA LEU A 196 0.20 -4.69 -23.26
C LEU A 196 -0.14 -5.93 -24.11
N GLU A 197 -0.77 -5.74 -25.27
CA GLU A 197 -1.10 -6.84 -26.19
C GLU A 197 0.17 -7.58 -26.65
N GLN A 198 1.22 -6.83 -27.02
CA GLN A 198 2.51 -7.43 -27.39
C GLN A 198 3.14 -8.19 -26.22
N ILE A 199 3.15 -7.62 -25.01
CA ILE A 199 3.69 -8.28 -23.82
C ILE A 199 2.91 -9.57 -23.51
N LYS A 200 1.58 -9.52 -23.56
CA LYS A 200 0.70 -10.68 -23.30
C LYS A 200 0.82 -11.79 -24.34
N SER A 201 1.37 -11.53 -25.51
CA SER A 201 1.62 -12.57 -26.52
C SER A 201 2.78 -13.51 -26.13
N TYR A 202 3.66 -13.11 -25.23
CA TYR A 202 4.78 -13.89 -24.75
C TYR A 202 4.43 -14.66 -23.45
N LYS A 203 5.09 -15.82 -23.28
CA LYS A 203 4.93 -16.65 -22.08
C LYS A 203 5.98 -16.29 -21.05
N LEU A 204 5.61 -16.33 -19.76
CA LEU A 204 6.57 -16.23 -18.67
C LEU A 204 7.49 -17.48 -18.68
N LEU A 205 8.74 -17.25 -18.34
CA LEU A 205 9.70 -18.31 -18.04
C LEU A 205 9.68 -18.59 -16.53
N ASP A 206 9.80 -19.88 -16.16
CA ASP A 206 10.09 -20.25 -14.79
C ASP A 206 11.53 -19.83 -14.42
N ARG A 207 11.90 -19.96 -13.16
CA ARG A 207 13.23 -19.58 -12.67
C ARG A 207 14.36 -20.58 -13.09
N ASN A 208 14.03 -21.64 -13.82
CA ASN A 208 14.95 -22.53 -14.52
C ASN A 208 15.09 -22.17 -16.00
N GLY A 209 14.32 -21.17 -16.50
CA GLY A 209 14.33 -20.73 -17.89
C GLY A 209 13.35 -21.48 -18.81
N ASN A 210 12.45 -22.30 -18.28
CA ASN A 210 11.46 -23.04 -19.07
C ASN A 210 10.21 -22.21 -19.29
N PRO A 211 9.62 -22.22 -20.51
CA PRO A 211 8.34 -21.55 -20.80
C PRO A 211 7.21 -22.17 -19.97
N THR A 212 6.34 -21.30 -19.44
CA THR A 212 5.10 -21.69 -18.75
C THR A 212 3.87 -21.39 -19.59
N ASN A 213 2.68 -21.63 -19.04
CA ASN A 213 1.42 -21.24 -19.69
C ASN A 213 0.96 -19.83 -19.30
N GLU A 214 1.67 -19.16 -18.39
CA GLU A 214 1.32 -17.83 -17.89
C GLU A 214 1.89 -16.71 -18.77
N THR A 215 1.27 -15.54 -18.66
CA THR A 215 1.73 -14.29 -19.26
C THR A 215 1.97 -13.26 -18.17
N MET A 216 2.78 -12.25 -18.44
CA MET A 216 3.07 -11.16 -17.50
C MET A 216 1.77 -10.49 -17.03
N PRO A 217 1.48 -10.44 -15.71
CA PRO A 217 0.25 -9.82 -15.22
C PRO A 217 0.33 -8.30 -15.26
N THR A 218 -0.82 -7.65 -15.41
CA THR A 218 -0.96 -6.24 -15.08
C THR A 218 -0.96 -6.06 -13.55
N LEU A 219 -0.65 -4.84 -13.08
CA LEU A 219 -0.76 -4.49 -11.65
C LEU A 219 -2.16 -4.79 -11.10
N GLU A 220 -3.21 -4.48 -11.88
CA GLU A 220 -4.60 -4.75 -11.47
C GLU A 220 -4.89 -6.25 -11.31
N GLU A 221 -4.43 -7.08 -12.24
CA GLU A 221 -4.58 -8.55 -12.16
C GLU A 221 -3.84 -9.12 -10.94
N PHE A 222 -2.60 -8.67 -10.73
CA PHE A 222 -1.75 -9.11 -9.63
C PHE A 222 -2.36 -8.74 -8.26
N LEU A 223 -2.72 -7.47 -8.07
CA LEU A 223 -3.33 -7.01 -6.84
C LEU A 223 -4.69 -7.69 -6.56
N LYS A 224 -5.49 -7.97 -7.59
CA LYS A 224 -6.72 -8.77 -7.42
C LYS A 224 -6.46 -10.17 -6.88
N ALA A 225 -5.35 -10.81 -7.29
CA ALA A 225 -4.96 -12.12 -6.75
C ALA A 225 -4.52 -12.05 -5.28
N CYS A 226 -3.88 -10.94 -4.88
CA CYS A 226 -3.41 -10.69 -3.51
C CYS A 226 -4.53 -10.27 -2.55
N ARG A 227 -5.59 -9.63 -3.07
CA ARG A 227 -6.57 -8.90 -2.27
C ARG A 227 -7.19 -9.73 -1.15
N GLY A 228 -7.08 -9.23 0.09
CA GLY A 228 -7.60 -9.84 1.31
C GLY A 228 -6.88 -11.11 1.76
N LYS A 229 -5.73 -11.46 1.16
CA LYS A 229 -5.03 -12.73 1.40
C LYS A 229 -3.58 -12.56 1.85
N ILE A 230 -2.86 -11.57 1.33
CA ILE A 230 -1.44 -11.34 1.60
C ILE A 230 -1.14 -9.85 1.41
N TYR A 231 -0.30 -9.26 2.26
CA TYR A 231 0.15 -7.88 2.06
C TYR A 231 1.07 -7.78 0.84
N VAL A 232 1.13 -6.60 0.25
CA VAL A 232 1.93 -6.35 -0.95
C VAL A 232 2.90 -5.20 -0.69
N ASP A 233 4.17 -5.44 -0.94
CA ASP A 233 5.19 -4.42 -1.06
C ASP A 233 5.38 -4.09 -2.54
N LEU A 234 5.10 -2.86 -2.91
CA LEU A 234 5.07 -2.41 -4.28
C LEU A 234 6.30 -1.56 -4.60
N ASP A 235 7.31 -2.18 -5.24
CA ASP A 235 8.46 -1.44 -5.79
C ASP A 235 8.08 -0.84 -7.14
N TYR A 236 7.67 0.44 -7.12
CA TYR A 236 7.38 1.21 -8.32
C TYR A 236 8.44 2.29 -8.61
N SER A 237 9.34 2.54 -7.70
CA SER A 237 10.36 3.57 -7.77
C SER A 237 11.77 2.94 -7.70
N PRO A 238 12.66 3.21 -8.63
CA PRO A 238 12.68 4.22 -9.70
C PRO A 238 12.13 3.75 -11.07
N ARG A 239 11.07 3.02 -11.07
CA ARG A 239 10.47 2.36 -12.24
C ARG A 239 9.76 3.36 -13.19
N THR A 240 9.13 2.87 -14.26
CA THR A 240 8.58 3.72 -15.32
C THR A 240 7.14 4.20 -15.07
N ALA A 241 6.43 3.62 -14.11
CA ALA A 241 5.10 4.07 -13.70
C ALA A 241 5.20 5.27 -12.73
N SER A 242 4.30 6.24 -12.84
CA SER A 242 4.23 7.36 -11.91
C SER A 242 3.52 6.97 -10.61
N THR A 243 3.82 7.68 -9.53
CA THR A 243 3.15 7.53 -8.23
C THR A 243 1.63 7.60 -8.37
N ALA A 244 1.12 8.59 -9.10
CA ALA A 244 -0.33 8.78 -9.28
C ALA A 244 -1.01 7.62 -10.00
N GLU A 245 -0.38 7.09 -11.08
CA GLU A 245 -0.90 5.95 -11.84
C GLU A 245 -0.98 4.69 -10.97
N VAL A 246 0.08 4.39 -10.23
CA VAL A 246 0.13 3.22 -9.34
C VAL A 246 -0.90 3.33 -8.22
N MET A 247 -0.94 4.49 -7.52
CA MET A 247 -1.88 4.73 -6.43
C MET A 247 -3.34 4.68 -6.90
N ALA A 248 -3.63 5.16 -8.11
CA ALA A 248 -4.98 5.08 -8.67
C ALA A 248 -5.47 3.62 -8.83
N VAL A 249 -4.60 2.69 -9.20
CA VAL A 249 -4.94 1.26 -9.28
C VAL A 249 -5.20 0.69 -7.88
N VAL A 250 -4.34 1.00 -6.90
CA VAL A 250 -4.49 0.54 -5.52
C VAL A 250 -5.79 1.07 -4.89
N GLU A 251 -6.08 2.36 -5.07
CA GLU A 251 -7.32 3.00 -4.57
C GLU A 251 -8.57 2.41 -5.25
N LYS A 252 -8.56 2.26 -6.58
CA LYS A 252 -9.64 1.61 -7.34
C LYS A 252 -9.99 0.22 -6.80
N LEU A 253 -8.99 -0.51 -6.33
CA LEU A 253 -9.15 -1.85 -5.78
C LEU A 253 -9.52 -1.85 -4.28
N GLY A 254 -9.49 -0.70 -3.59
CA GLY A 254 -9.70 -0.57 -2.16
C GLY A 254 -8.60 -1.26 -1.34
N MET A 255 -7.35 -1.17 -1.77
CA MET A 255 -6.23 -1.91 -1.17
C MET A 255 -5.20 -1.01 -0.46
N MET A 256 -5.52 0.26 -0.15
CA MET A 256 -4.60 1.17 0.54
C MET A 256 -4.13 0.63 1.89
N GLU A 257 -4.97 -0.10 2.60
CA GLU A 257 -4.65 -0.74 3.88
C GLU A 257 -4.05 -2.16 3.72
N GLN A 258 -3.56 -2.48 2.51
CA GLN A 258 -2.94 -3.77 2.19
C GLN A 258 -1.61 -3.62 1.47
N VAL A 259 -1.26 -2.40 1.01
CA VAL A 259 -0.10 -2.15 0.14
C VAL A 259 0.88 -1.20 0.81
N TRP A 260 2.15 -1.58 0.88
CA TRP A 260 3.26 -0.65 1.07
C TRP A 260 3.73 -0.10 -0.27
N PHE A 261 4.14 1.15 -0.26
CA PHE A 261 4.77 1.81 -1.41
C PHE A 261 6.26 2.00 -1.10
N TYR A 262 7.09 1.14 -1.70
CA TYR A 262 8.53 1.35 -1.63
C TYR A 262 8.93 2.55 -2.47
N CYS A 263 9.60 3.49 -1.84
CA CYS A 263 10.07 4.74 -2.44
C CYS A 263 11.60 4.75 -2.39
N ASN A 264 12.24 5.05 -3.53
CA ASN A 264 13.71 5.12 -3.58
C ASN A 264 14.28 6.41 -2.97
N SER A 265 13.42 7.31 -2.48
CA SER A 265 13.81 8.54 -1.78
C SER A 265 12.72 9.04 -0.84
N VAL A 266 13.11 9.94 0.08
CA VAL A 266 12.18 10.63 0.99
C VAL A 266 11.20 11.52 0.22
N GLU A 267 11.64 12.14 -0.87
CA GLU A 267 10.80 12.97 -1.74
C GLU A 267 9.67 12.15 -2.35
N LYS A 268 9.96 10.91 -2.76
CA LYS A 268 8.94 9.97 -3.24
C LYS A 268 7.97 9.55 -2.14
N CYS A 269 8.43 9.36 -0.91
CA CYS A 269 7.52 9.14 0.22
C CYS A 269 6.58 10.33 0.42
N ARG A 270 7.08 11.56 0.34
CA ARG A 270 6.26 12.78 0.43
C ARG A 270 5.25 12.88 -0.71
N GLU A 271 5.64 12.50 -1.94
CA GLU A 271 4.74 12.45 -3.10
C GLU A 271 3.57 11.49 -2.86
N VAL A 272 3.84 10.27 -2.37
CA VAL A 272 2.81 9.29 -2.00
C VAL A 272 1.87 9.85 -0.93
N LEU A 273 2.42 10.42 0.15
CA LEU A 273 1.66 10.96 1.28
C LEU A 273 0.86 12.21 0.91
N ALA A 274 1.34 13.00 -0.06
CA ALA A 274 0.60 14.14 -0.59
C ALA A 274 -0.65 13.72 -1.39
N ILE A 275 -0.62 12.54 -2.02
CA ILE A 275 -1.79 11.97 -2.70
C ILE A 275 -2.75 11.36 -1.69
N SER A 276 -2.26 10.60 -0.71
CA SER A 276 -3.09 9.99 0.32
C SER A 276 -2.33 9.79 1.63
N LEU A 277 -2.80 10.43 2.70
CA LEU A 277 -2.29 10.19 4.08
C LEU A 277 -2.60 8.78 4.61
N ARG A 278 -3.43 8.00 3.91
CA ARG A 278 -3.72 6.59 4.22
C ARG A 278 -2.68 5.63 3.63
N ALA A 279 -1.80 6.12 2.76
CA ALA A 279 -0.80 5.28 2.13
C ALA A 279 0.34 4.94 3.09
N HIS A 280 0.88 3.73 2.94
CA HIS A 280 2.00 3.23 3.74
C HIS A 280 3.28 3.33 2.91
N ALA A 281 3.89 4.52 2.89
CA ALA A 281 5.13 4.78 2.16
C ALA A 281 6.36 4.51 3.02
N TYR A 282 7.41 3.96 2.43
CA TYR A 282 8.69 3.77 3.10
C TYR A 282 9.87 3.85 2.12
N THR A 283 11.08 3.97 2.63
CA THR A 283 12.31 4.02 1.84
C THR A 283 13.46 3.29 2.50
N TRP A 284 14.52 3.05 1.75
CA TRP A 284 15.78 2.53 2.27
C TRP A 284 16.41 3.50 3.27
N ALA A 285 16.84 2.98 4.41
CA ALA A 285 17.56 3.76 5.38
C ALA A 285 19.07 3.60 5.22
N THR A 286 19.66 4.41 4.37
CA THR A 286 21.07 4.78 4.55
C THR A 286 21.21 6.02 5.43
N ALA A 287 20.11 6.78 5.61
CA ALA A 287 20.05 7.97 6.46
C ALA A 287 18.65 8.09 7.07
N TYR A 288 18.55 7.89 8.37
CA TYR A 288 17.33 7.96 9.14
C TYR A 288 16.82 9.41 9.35
N GLU A 289 17.72 10.39 9.54
CA GLU A 289 17.37 11.78 9.84
C GLU A 289 16.36 12.42 8.86
N PRO A 290 16.46 12.20 7.53
CA PRO A 290 15.50 12.78 6.59
C PRO A 290 14.06 12.29 6.75
N LEU A 291 13.84 11.15 7.44
CA LEU A 291 12.52 10.58 7.66
C LEU A 291 11.81 11.17 8.88
N LYS A 292 12.56 11.86 9.77
CA LYS A 292 11.97 12.57 10.90
C LYS A 292 10.99 13.63 10.41
N GLY A 293 9.80 13.65 11.00
CA GLY A 293 8.76 14.63 10.67
C GLY A 293 7.92 14.33 9.42
N LEU A 294 8.10 13.17 8.78
CA LEU A 294 7.06 12.66 7.90
C LEU A 294 5.88 12.18 8.76
N GLU A 295 4.65 12.64 8.46
CA GLU A 295 3.45 12.12 9.11
C GLU A 295 3.04 10.81 8.46
N GLY A 296 2.82 9.77 9.25
CA GLY A 296 2.36 8.47 8.75
C GLY A 296 3.05 7.27 9.42
N PRO A 297 2.58 6.04 9.18
CA PRO A 297 3.23 4.83 9.67
C PRO A 297 4.46 4.53 8.79
N TYR A 298 5.64 4.88 9.27
CA TYR A 298 6.88 4.67 8.51
C TYR A 298 7.44 3.30 8.72
N PHE A 299 7.87 2.72 7.62
CA PHE A 299 8.61 1.51 7.54
C PHE A 299 9.97 1.84 6.93
N VAL A 300 11.05 1.53 7.62
CA VAL A 300 12.40 1.70 7.10
C VAL A 300 12.93 0.35 6.71
N GLN A 301 13.14 0.14 5.42
CA GLN A 301 13.80 -1.08 4.96
C GLN A 301 15.32 -0.93 5.09
N TYR A 302 15.97 -1.96 5.60
CA TYR A 302 17.41 -2.03 5.76
C TYR A 302 17.95 -3.33 5.16
N CYS A 303 18.94 -3.24 4.30
CA CYS A 303 19.65 -4.44 3.85
C CYS A 303 20.66 -4.87 4.91
N TYR A 304 20.42 -6.04 5.48
CA TYR A 304 21.38 -6.68 6.36
C TYR A 304 22.62 -7.07 5.55
N SER A 305 23.77 -6.62 6.02
CA SER A 305 25.07 -7.15 5.62
C SER A 305 25.88 -7.37 6.87
N PRO A 306 26.45 -8.56 7.06
CA PRO A 306 27.31 -8.86 8.22
C PRO A 306 28.50 -7.92 8.35
N THR A 307 28.89 -7.25 7.27
CA THR A 307 30.04 -6.34 7.22
C THR A 307 29.67 -4.86 7.31
N SER A 308 28.41 -4.45 7.12
CA SER A 308 27.96 -3.08 7.27
C SER A 308 27.34 -2.87 8.64
N GLY A 309 28.06 -2.19 9.51
CA GLY A 309 27.67 -1.98 10.90
C GLY A 309 26.25 -1.44 11.08
N SER A 310 25.59 -2.03 11.96
CA SER A 310 24.22 -2.02 12.44
C SER A 310 23.75 -0.76 13.17
N THR A 311 24.51 0.30 13.22
CA THR A 311 24.21 1.49 14.04
C THR A 311 22.93 2.22 13.60
N SER A 312 22.54 2.14 12.33
CA SER A 312 21.36 2.81 11.81
C SER A 312 20.04 2.10 12.16
N ILE A 313 20.00 0.76 12.19
CA ILE A 313 18.78 0.01 12.61
C ILE A 313 18.45 0.34 14.06
N GLY A 314 19.42 0.21 14.96
CA GLY A 314 19.22 0.47 16.39
C GLY A 314 18.78 1.90 16.68
N THR A 315 19.19 2.89 15.87
CA THR A 315 18.74 4.26 15.99
C THR A 315 17.31 4.43 15.52
N ALA A 316 16.97 3.88 14.35
CA ALA A 316 15.62 3.94 13.80
C ALA A 316 14.59 3.27 14.72
N VAL A 317 14.91 2.09 15.27
CA VAL A 317 14.04 1.37 16.20
C VAL A 317 13.85 2.13 17.50
N ARG A 318 14.92 2.70 18.09
CA ARG A 318 14.80 3.53 19.32
C ARG A 318 13.87 4.71 19.12
N ASP A 319 13.86 5.29 17.93
CA ASP A 319 12.99 6.43 17.60
C ASP A 319 11.58 5.96 17.12
N GLY A 320 11.25 4.67 17.28
CA GLY A 320 9.93 4.12 17.03
C GLY A 320 9.63 3.82 15.57
N MET A 321 10.64 3.77 14.71
CA MET A 321 10.50 3.35 13.32
C MET A 321 10.47 1.82 13.22
N LEU A 322 9.70 1.31 12.26
CA LEU A 322 9.62 -0.12 11.98
C LEU A 322 10.72 -0.50 10.99
N CYS A 323 11.47 -1.55 11.29
CA CYS A 323 12.56 -2.01 10.46
C CYS A 323 12.27 -3.37 9.82
N SER A 324 12.43 -3.45 8.51
CA SER A 324 12.54 -4.70 7.77
C SER A 324 13.97 -4.93 7.31
N VAL A 325 14.32 -6.17 7.08
CA VAL A 325 15.65 -6.59 6.64
C VAL A 325 15.52 -7.46 5.40
N CYS A 326 16.40 -7.22 4.42
CA CYS A 326 16.51 -8.07 3.24
C CYS A 326 17.58 -9.13 3.46
N MET A 327 17.18 -10.41 3.45
CA MET A 327 18.07 -11.57 3.40
C MET A 327 17.92 -12.23 2.04
N LEU A 328 18.50 -11.61 1.00
CA LEU A 328 18.38 -12.02 -0.39
C LEU A 328 19.70 -12.57 -0.90
N SER A 329 19.63 -13.69 -1.61
CA SER A 329 20.78 -14.32 -2.26
C SER A 329 21.37 -13.49 -3.43
N VAL A 330 20.65 -12.48 -3.92
CA VAL A 330 20.92 -11.82 -5.21
C VAL A 330 21.48 -10.41 -5.12
N LEU A 331 21.44 -9.74 -3.94
CA LEU A 331 21.81 -8.30 -3.83
C LEU A 331 23.29 -8.01 -4.11
N ASN A 332 24.12 -9.01 -4.19
CA ASN A 332 25.47 -8.87 -4.72
C ASN A 332 25.97 -10.24 -5.20
N ASN A 333 26.42 -10.35 -6.43
CA ASN A 333 27.20 -11.49 -6.95
C ASN A 333 28.46 -11.85 -6.10
N LYS A 334 28.60 -11.29 -4.91
CA LYS A 334 29.75 -11.41 -4.01
C LYS A 334 29.41 -12.01 -2.64
N ILE A 335 28.12 -12.22 -2.30
CA ILE A 335 27.72 -12.81 -1.02
C ILE A 335 27.10 -14.16 -1.31
N PRO A 336 27.58 -15.25 -0.67
CA PRO A 336 26.91 -16.54 -0.75
C PRO A 336 25.46 -16.42 -0.31
N GLU A 337 24.61 -17.31 -0.81
CA GLU A 337 23.19 -17.41 -0.43
C GLU A 337 23.06 -17.20 1.09
N TYR A 338 22.28 -16.18 1.51
CA TYR A 338 22.10 -15.91 2.93
C TYR A 338 21.53 -17.14 3.61
N ASP A 339 22.16 -17.53 4.72
CA ASP A 339 21.71 -18.62 5.59
C ASP A 339 20.47 -18.13 6.38
N VAL A 340 19.32 -18.19 5.71
CA VAL A 340 18.02 -17.73 6.28
C VAL A 340 17.49 -18.67 7.36
N ASP A 341 18.12 -19.81 7.59
CA ASP A 341 17.68 -20.83 8.55
C ASP A 341 18.75 -21.20 9.59
N GLY A 342 19.97 -20.68 9.49
CA GLY A 342 21.10 -20.97 10.36
C GLY A 342 21.68 -19.80 11.14
N ALA A 343 23.02 -19.76 11.22
CA ALA A 343 23.76 -18.85 12.08
C ALA A 343 23.54 -17.35 11.75
N GLN A 344 23.34 -16.99 10.49
CA GLN A 344 23.09 -15.60 10.10
C GLN A 344 21.71 -15.10 10.58
N LEU A 345 20.70 -15.97 10.57
CA LEU A 345 19.41 -15.64 11.16
C LEU A 345 19.53 -15.48 12.68
N ASP A 346 20.26 -16.37 13.37
CA ASP A 346 20.49 -16.28 14.81
C ASP A 346 21.21 -14.98 15.20
N GLU A 347 22.24 -14.62 14.44
CA GLU A 347 22.94 -13.35 14.61
C GLU A 347 22.01 -12.15 14.41
N LEU A 348 21.20 -12.15 13.34
CA LEU A 348 20.26 -11.09 13.04
C LEU A 348 19.27 -10.87 14.19
N ILE A 349 18.55 -11.92 14.61
CA ILE A 349 17.49 -11.79 15.63
C ILE A 349 18.03 -11.54 17.03
N THR A 350 19.30 -11.91 17.30
CA THR A 350 19.98 -11.63 18.55
C THR A 350 20.48 -10.19 18.60
N THR A 351 21.09 -9.73 17.53
CA THR A 351 21.63 -8.38 17.42
C THR A 351 20.53 -7.33 17.28
N PHE A 352 19.43 -7.67 16.61
CA PHE A 352 18.29 -6.78 16.31
C PHE A 352 16.96 -7.44 16.72
N PRO A 353 16.69 -7.58 18.03
CA PRO A 353 15.49 -8.26 18.53
C PRO A 353 14.18 -7.56 18.08
N ASP A 354 14.28 -6.29 17.72
CA ASP A 354 13.16 -5.45 17.29
C ASP A 354 12.89 -5.45 15.78
N VAL A 355 13.66 -6.22 14.98
CA VAL A 355 13.31 -6.47 13.58
C VAL A 355 11.96 -7.19 13.53
N LYS A 356 11.02 -6.66 12.74
CA LYS A 356 9.65 -7.15 12.65
C LYS A 356 9.31 -7.76 11.30
N MET A 357 10.18 -7.60 10.30
CA MET A 357 9.98 -8.21 8.98
C MET A 357 11.31 -8.57 8.33
N ILE A 358 11.35 -9.71 7.63
CA ILE A 358 12.48 -10.17 6.85
C ILE A 358 11.98 -10.51 5.44
N MET A 359 12.62 -9.91 4.43
CA MET A 359 12.42 -10.25 3.01
C MET A 359 13.40 -11.34 2.59
N THR A 360 12.90 -12.35 1.85
CA THR A 360 13.70 -13.52 1.45
C THR A 360 13.23 -14.10 0.12
N ASP A 361 14.14 -14.83 -0.56
CA ASP A 361 13.84 -15.70 -1.72
C ASP A 361 13.40 -17.12 -1.32
N ALA A 362 13.47 -17.47 -0.01
CA ALA A 362 13.17 -18.80 0.52
C ALA A 362 12.22 -18.75 1.73
N PRO A 363 10.96 -18.31 1.54
CA PRO A 363 10.03 -18.06 2.64
C PRO A 363 9.74 -19.31 3.47
N GLU A 364 9.63 -20.50 2.87
CA GLU A 364 9.33 -21.73 3.58
C GLU A 364 10.44 -22.08 4.60
N LYS A 365 11.72 -21.91 4.20
CA LYS A 365 12.87 -22.14 5.08
C LYS A 365 12.85 -21.14 6.24
N LEU A 366 12.68 -19.86 5.93
CA LEU A 366 12.67 -18.82 6.95
C LEU A 366 11.49 -18.98 7.92
N ILE A 367 10.29 -19.28 7.43
CA ILE A 367 9.10 -19.53 8.28
C ILE A 367 9.35 -20.67 9.26
N LYS A 368 9.90 -21.80 8.76
CA LYS A 368 10.25 -22.95 9.61
C LYS A 368 11.25 -22.53 10.69
N ALA A 369 12.35 -21.88 10.28
CA ALA A 369 13.40 -21.45 11.19
C ALA A 369 12.94 -20.47 12.26
N LEU A 370 12.06 -19.50 11.90
CA LEU A 370 11.45 -18.57 12.83
C LEU A 370 10.49 -19.27 13.80
N SER A 371 9.73 -20.27 13.32
CA SER A 371 8.83 -21.06 14.16
C SER A 371 9.61 -21.86 15.23
N GLU A 372 10.72 -22.48 14.85
CA GLU A 372 11.61 -23.21 15.77
C GLU A 372 12.21 -22.29 16.85
N ARG A 373 12.29 -20.98 16.60
CA ARG A 373 12.81 -19.93 17.50
C ARG A 373 11.71 -19.17 18.26
N GLY A 374 10.45 -19.57 18.13
CA GLY A 374 9.31 -18.88 18.76
C GLY A 374 9.08 -17.45 18.23
N ARG A 375 9.42 -17.21 16.96
CA ARG A 375 9.32 -15.87 16.31
C ARG A 375 8.25 -15.86 15.19
N ARG A 376 7.36 -16.88 15.15
CA ARG A 376 6.24 -16.97 14.21
C ARG A 376 4.90 -17.08 14.94
#